data_47ba2c1665e797d8bd271c772750abf6
#
_entry.id   47ba2c1665e797d8bd271c772750abf6
#
_cell.length_a   1.000
_cell.length_b   1.000
_cell.length_c   1.000
_cell.angle_alpha   90.00
_cell.angle_beta   90.00
_cell.angle_gamma   90.00
#
_symmetry.space_group_name_H-M   'P 1'
#
loop_
_entity.id
_entity.type
_entity.pdbx_description
1 polymer ?
#
loop_
_entity_poly.entity_id
_entity_poly.type
_entity_poly.pdbx_seq_one_letter_code
_entity_poly.pdbx_strand_id
1 'polypeptide(L)'
;LLTNGKKVTKVIRGNGLNELALFAGAGGGILGGKLLGWRTVCAVEWEAYPASVLLARQNDEILPPFPIWDDVQTFDGKPWRGIVDVVSGGFPCQDISAAGKGAGIDGERSGMWKEMARVICEVRPKFVFVENSPMLVHRGIDRVLADLANMGFDAEWGVLGASDIGAKHHRKRIWIVARQQKVFSHTYNGQFGGQQQQKSDAETRGNMANTDNTIGRGQRWGFGSDKNSQSKWNLHTIFNQPEPLRMADGVAARVDRLKAIGNGQVPQVAAVAWQLLMERLNERV
;
A
#
# COMPACT_ATOMS: atom_id res chain seq x y z
N LEU A 1 -39.60 -25.52 -15.80
CA LEU A 1 -38.14 -25.68 -15.73
C LEU A 1 -37.52 -24.30 -15.45
N LEU A 2 -37.20 -24.04 -14.17
CA LEU A 2 -36.64 -22.78 -13.68
C LEU A 2 -35.11 -22.87 -13.75
N THR A 3 -34.50 -22.07 -14.57
CA THR A 3 -33.03 -21.89 -14.62
C THR A 3 -32.64 -20.83 -13.62
N ASN A 4 -32.04 -21.24 -12.51
CA ASN A 4 -31.44 -20.37 -11.51
C ASN A 4 -30.27 -19.59 -12.11
N GLY A 5 -30.48 -18.29 -12.34
CA GLY A 5 -29.43 -17.34 -12.71
C GLY A 5 -28.46 -17.10 -11.54
N LYS A 6 -27.40 -17.87 -11.43
CA LYS A 6 -26.25 -17.54 -10.60
C LYS A 6 -25.54 -16.34 -11.20
N LYS A 7 -25.78 -15.14 -10.65
CA LYS A 7 -24.84 -14.03 -10.85
C LYS A 7 -23.51 -14.43 -10.22
N VAL A 8 -22.59 -14.91 -11.04
CA VAL A 8 -21.19 -15.09 -10.65
C VAL A 8 -20.64 -13.70 -10.42
N THR A 9 -20.46 -13.33 -9.17
CA THR A 9 -19.74 -12.13 -8.78
C THR A 9 -18.34 -12.29 -9.34
N LYS A 10 -17.99 -11.48 -10.35
CA LYS A 10 -16.67 -11.47 -10.98
C LYS A 10 -15.67 -11.07 -9.90
N VAL A 11 -15.05 -12.05 -9.26
CA VAL A 11 -13.83 -11.82 -8.48
C VAL A 11 -12.89 -11.14 -9.45
N ILE A 12 -12.53 -9.89 -9.22
CA ILE A 12 -11.48 -9.22 -9.97
C ILE A 12 -10.21 -9.97 -9.61
N ARG A 13 -9.92 -11.01 -10.38
CA ARG A 13 -8.61 -11.66 -10.33
C ARG A 13 -7.64 -10.57 -10.69
N GLY A 14 -6.76 -10.19 -9.74
CA GLY A 14 -5.66 -9.30 -10.02
C GLY A 14 -4.94 -9.83 -11.27
N ASN A 15 -4.58 -8.96 -12.16
CA ASN A 15 -4.01 -9.32 -13.47
C ASN A 15 -2.57 -9.86 -13.36
N GLY A 16 -2.29 -10.73 -12.39
CA GLY A 16 -0.97 -11.33 -12.23
C GLY A 16 0.15 -10.32 -11.97
N LEU A 17 -0.12 -9.22 -11.21
CA LEU A 17 0.89 -8.19 -10.93
C LEU A 17 2.11 -8.78 -10.21
N ASN A 18 3.30 -8.43 -10.66
CA ASN A 18 4.55 -8.74 -9.97
C ASN A 18 4.77 -7.77 -8.81
N GLU A 19 4.90 -8.31 -7.60
CA GLU A 19 5.05 -7.54 -6.36
C GLU A 19 6.51 -7.55 -5.87
N LEU A 20 7.02 -6.38 -5.50
CA LEU A 20 8.16 -6.20 -4.61
C LEU A 20 7.63 -5.80 -3.23
N ALA A 21 7.79 -6.68 -2.24
CA ALA A 21 7.32 -6.45 -0.87
C ALA A 21 8.44 -5.90 0.01
N LEU A 22 8.37 -4.62 0.37
CA LEU A 22 9.32 -3.97 1.30
C LEU A 22 8.78 -4.07 2.73
N PHE A 23 9.69 -4.24 3.71
CA PHE A 23 9.34 -4.42 5.13
C PHE A 23 8.31 -5.55 5.29
N ALA A 24 8.61 -6.68 4.64
CA ALA A 24 7.65 -7.73 4.38
C ALA A 24 7.10 -8.42 5.64
N GLY A 25 7.82 -8.29 6.76
CA GLY A 25 7.46 -8.98 8.01
C GLY A 25 7.34 -10.49 7.80
N ALA A 26 6.44 -11.12 8.52
CA ALA A 26 6.14 -12.54 8.35
C ALA A 26 5.21 -12.84 7.15
N GLY A 27 5.07 -11.90 6.19
CA GLY A 27 4.36 -12.12 4.93
C GLY A 27 2.87 -11.86 4.94
N GLY A 28 2.34 -11.10 5.92
CA GLY A 28 0.91 -10.77 5.96
C GLY A 28 0.44 -10.00 4.73
N GLY A 29 1.22 -9.00 4.29
CA GLY A 29 0.97 -8.25 3.06
C GLY A 29 1.09 -9.12 1.81
N ILE A 30 2.13 -9.95 1.74
CA ILE A 30 2.35 -10.91 0.64
C ILE A 30 1.14 -11.85 0.49
N LEU A 31 0.60 -12.36 1.58
CA LEU A 31 -0.63 -13.17 1.54
C LEU A 31 -1.83 -12.36 1.07
N GLY A 32 -1.91 -11.06 1.42
CA GLY A 32 -2.91 -10.14 0.87
C GLY A 32 -2.78 -9.99 -0.64
N GLY A 33 -1.57 -9.78 -1.15
CA GLY A 33 -1.25 -9.78 -2.58
C GLY A 33 -1.62 -11.08 -3.27
N LYS A 34 -1.32 -12.23 -2.65
CA LYS A 34 -1.72 -13.54 -3.16
C LYS A 34 -3.24 -13.69 -3.28
N LEU A 35 -4.02 -13.18 -2.32
CA LEU A 35 -5.49 -13.15 -2.42
C LEU A 35 -5.97 -12.31 -3.60
N LEU A 36 -5.23 -11.29 -3.99
CA LEU A 36 -5.48 -10.45 -5.17
C LEU A 36 -4.96 -11.07 -6.47
N GLY A 37 -4.30 -12.23 -6.40
CA GLY A 37 -3.69 -12.90 -7.57
C GLY A 37 -2.34 -12.32 -7.98
N TRP A 38 -1.63 -11.60 -7.08
CA TRP A 38 -0.28 -11.10 -7.33
C TRP A 38 0.76 -12.21 -7.18
N ARG A 39 1.89 -11.99 -7.82
CA ARG A 39 3.09 -12.81 -7.68
C ARG A 39 4.19 -11.97 -7.01
N THR A 40 4.55 -12.31 -5.79
CA THR A 40 5.73 -11.72 -5.15
C THR A 40 6.98 -12.21 -5.89
N VAL A 41 7.81 -11.28 -6.36
CA VAL A 41 9.05 -11.58 -7.08
C VAL A 41 10.30 -11.31 -6.25
N CYS A 42 10.18 -10.47 -5.21
CA CYS A 42 11.22 -10.22 -4.22
C CYS A 42 10.59 -9.67 -2.94
N ALA A 43 11.21 -9.95 -1.79
CA ALA A 43 10.87 -9.32 -0.52
C ALA A 43 12.12 -8.68 0.10
N VAL A 44 11.91 -7.62 0.90
CA VAL A 44 12.95 -7.01 1.73
C VAL A 44 12.50 -7.06 3.18
N GLU A 45 13.28 -7.74 4.04
CA GLU A 45 12.95 -7.90 5.47
C GLU A 45 14.22 -7.98 6.32
N TRP A 46 14.37 -7.00 7.22
CA TRP A 46 15.54 -6.84 8.08
C TRP A 46 15.59 -7.83 9.25
N GLU A 47 14.44 -8.13 9.84
CA GLU A 47 14.40 -8.96 11.04
C GLU A 47 14.53 -10.44 10.69
N ALA A 48 15.51 -11.10 11.29
CA ALA A 48 15.84 -12.51 11.00
C ALA A 48 14.67 -13.46 11.25
N TYR A 49 13.87 -13.24 12.31
CA TYR A 49 12.74 -14.12 12.60
C TYR A 49 11.62 -14.01 11.55
N PRO A 50 11.09 -12.84 11.17
CA PRO A 50 10.15 -12.71 10.05
C PRO A 50 10.70 -13.27 8.74
N ALA A 51 11.97 -13.00 8.41
CA ALA A 51 12.60 -13.55 7.21
C ALA A 51 12.62 -15.08 7.22
N SER A 52 12.93 -15.71 8.37
CA SER A 52 12.89 -17.18 8.51
C SER A 52 11.46 -17.74 8.32
N VAL A 53 10.43 -17.01 8.75
CA VAL A 53 9.03 -17.38 8.52
C VAL A 53 8.71 -17.37 7.01
N LEU A 54 9.17 -16.37 6.27
CA LEU A 54 8.99 -16.33 4.81
C LEU A 54 9.66 -17.52 4.14
N LEU A 55 10.90 -17.85 4.50
CA LEU A 55 11.61 -19.01 3.99
C LEU A 55 10.88 -20.32 4.32
N ALA A 56 10.39 -20.49 5.55
CA ALA A 56 9.59 -21.64 5.92
C ALA A 56 8.33 -21.77 5.05
N ARG A 57 7.63 -20.67 4.78
CA ARG A 57 6.43 -20.68 3.91
C ARG A 57 6.73 -20.97 2.44
N GLN A 58 7.93 -20.65 1.96
CA GLN A 58 8.40 -21.08 0.65
C GLN A 58 8.70 -22.59 0.64
N ASN A 59 9.37 -23.11 1.68
CA ASN A 59 9.64 -24.53 1.82
C ASN A 59 8.37 -25.37 1.97
N ASP A 60 7.35 -24.82 2.65
CA ASP A 60 6.01 -25.43 2.78
C ASP A 60 5.15 -25.31 1.50
N GLU A 61 5.69 -24.74 0.42
CA GLU A 61 4.99 -24.48 -0.85
C GLU A 61 3.75 -23.56 -0.71
N ILE A 62 3.60 -22.87 0.42
CA ILE A 62 2.53 -21.91 0.66
C ILE A 62 2.78 -20.63 -0.15
N LEU A 63 4.05 -20.20 -0.25
CA LEU A 63 4.50 -19.12 -1.08
C LEU A 63 5.38 -19.64 -2.21
N PRO A 64 5.32 -19.05 -3.42
CA PRO A 64 6.27 -19.37 -4.47
C PRO A 64 7.69 -18.93 -4.05
N PRO A 65 8.75 -19.52 -4.59
CA PRO A 65 10.11 -19.09 -4.30
C PRO A 65 10.37 -17.68 -4.85
N PHE A 66 10.93 -16.82 -4.00
CA PHE A 66 11.45 -15.50 -4.33
C PHE A 66 12.63 -15.15 -3.42
N PRO A 67 13.58 -14.31 -3.85
CA PRO A 67 14.68 -13.86 -3.00
C PRO A 67 14.17 -12.94 -1.88
N ILE A 68 14.83 -13.02 -0.72
CA ILE A 68 14.61 -12.14 0.42
C ILE A 68 15.90 -11.36 0.63
N TRP A 69 15.84 -10.04 0.49
CA TRP A 69 16.92 -9.11 0.79
C TRP A 69 16.80 -8.65 2.24
N ASP A 70 17.91 -8.41 2.90
CA ASP A 70 17.93 -8.07 4.33
C ASP A 70 17.72 -6.57 4.59
N ASP A 71 18.48 -5.69 3.96
CA ASP A 71 18.50 -4.26 4.28
C ASP A 71 17.99 -3.40 3.13
N VAL A 72 16.87 -2.72 3.35
CA VAL A 72 16.29 -1.80 2.38
C VAL A 72 17.25 -0.68 1.98
N GLN A 73 18.17 -0.25 2.84
CA GLN A 73 19.12 0.83 2.56
C GLN A 73 20.14 0.40 1.50
N THR A 74 20.48 -0.88 1.45
CA THR A 74 21.42 -1.45 0.46
C THR A 74 20.73 -2.04 -0.77
N PHE A 75 19.40 -2.10 -0.76
CA PHE A 75 18.63 -2.64 -1.87
C PHE A 75 18.69 -1.72 -3.09
N ASP A 76 19.13 -2.24 -4.23
CA ASP A 76 19.09 -1.53 -5.53
C ASP A 76 17.78 -1.89 -6.26
N GLY A 77 16.91 -0.92 -6.41
CA GLY A 77 15.63 -1.07 -7.11
C GLY A 77 15.74 -0.99 -8.64
N LYS A 78 16.83 -0.48 -9.19
CA LYS A 78 16.98 -0.23 -10.63
C LYS A 78 16.86 -1.49 -11.50
N PRO A 79 17.43 -2.65 -11.12
CA PRO A 79 17.30 -3.89 -11.88
C PRO A 79 15.85 -4.40 -11.96
N TRP A 80 14.98 -3.96 -11.05
CA TRP A 80 13.58 -4.38 -10.96
C TRP A 80 12.63 -3.54 -11.82
N ARG A 81 13.13 -2.47 -12.44
CA ARG A 81 12.35 -1.62 -13.34
C ARG A 81 11.83 -2.41 -14.54
N GLY A 82 10.53 -2.32 -14.79
CA GLY A 82 9.86 -3.06 -15.86
C GLY A 82 9.53 -4.52 -15.51
N ILE A 83 10.05 -5.06 -14.38
CA ILE A 83 9.72 -6.39 -13.87
C ILE A 83 8.61 -6.29 -12.82
N VAL A 84 8.71 -5.32 -11.92
CA VAL A 84 7.79 -5.09 -10.81
C VAL A 84 6.65 -4.16 -11.25
N ASP A 85 5.43 -4.61 -11.02
CA ASP A 85 4.21 -3.83 -11.27
C ASP A 85 3.75 -3.07 -10.04
N VAL A 86 3.93 -3.65 -8.83
CA VAL A 86 3.52 -3.05 -7.57
C VAL A 86 4.64 -3.12 -6.53
N VAL A 87 4.98 -1.98 -5.93
CA VAL A 87 5.80 -1.91 -4.72
C VAL A 87 4.85 -1.79 -3.54
N SER A 88 4.87 -2.79 -2.66
CA SER A 88 4.06 -2.83 -1.43
C SER A 88 4.95 -2.71 -0.20
N GLY A 89 4.38 -2.22 0.94
CA GLY A 89 5.12 -2.24 2.19
C GLY A 89 4.44 -1.50 3.34
N GLY A 90 4.79 -1.93 4.55
CA GLY A 90 4.43 -1.26 5.80
C GLY A 90 5.70 -0.76 6.50
N PHE A 91 6.13 0.47 6.21
CA PHE A 91 7.34 0.99 6.81
C PHE A 91 7.19 1.17 8.34
N PRO A 92 8.28 1.01 9.14
CA PRO A 92 8.23 1.12 10.59
C PRO A 92 7.59 2.41 11.08
N CYS A 93 6.62 2.29 12.00
CA CYS A 93 5.82 3.39 12.52
C CYS A 93 6.16 3.79 13.96
N GLN A 94 7.34 3.43 14.48
CA GLN A 94 7.66 3.58 15.91
C GLN A 94 7.62 5.04 16.37
N ASP A 95 7.97 6.00 15.53
CA ASP A 95 7.89 7.43 15.83
C ASP A 95 6.53 8.06 15.47
N ILE A 96 5.72 7.35 14.69
CA ILE A 96 4.40 7.77 14.22
C ILE A 96 3.30 7.23 15.13
N SER A 97 3.46 6.02 15.70
CA SER A 97 2.43 5.37 16.50
C SER A 97 2.14 6.11 17.82
N ALA A 98 0.97 5.85 18.42
CA ALA A 98 0.59 6.43 19.70
C ALA A 98 1.53 6.05 20.85
N ALA A 99 2.21 4.90 20.76
CA ALA A 99 3.21 4.43 21.71
C ALA A 99 4.63 4.95 21.43
N GLY A 100 4.85 5.66 20.32
CA GLY A 100 6.15 6.20 19.93
C GLY A 100 6.44 7.56 20.55
N LYS A 101 7.70 8.01 20.43
CA LYS A 101 8.19 9.30 20.98
C LYS A 101 7.64 10.53 20.28
N GLY A 102 6.77 10.40 19.28
CA GLY A 102 6.07 11.52 18.65
C GLY A 102 6.88 12.36 17.66
N ALA A 103 8.08 11.91 17.25
CA ALA A 103 8.93 12.64 16.29
C ALA A 103 8.35 12.70 14.84
N GLY A 104 7.26 11.97 14.59
CA GLY A 104 6.59 11.96 13.29
C GLY A 104 7.37 11.20 12.21
N ILE A 105 7.13 11.58 10.94
CA ILE A 105 7.72 10.90 9.77
C ILE A 105 9.22 11.21 9.61
N ASP A 106 9.71 12.29 10.20
CA ASP A 106 11.11 12.72 10.14
C ASP A 106 12.00 12.11 11.24
N GLY A 107 11.45 11.27 12.14
CA GLY A 107 12.21 10.52 13.15
C GLY A 107 13.09 9.45 12.49
N GLU A 108 14.23 9.10 13.13
CA GLU A 108 15.23 8.15 12.58
C GLU A 108 14.61 6.82 12.10
N ARG A 109 13.60 6.31 12.80
CA ARG A 109 12.95 5.03 12.47
C ARG A 109 11.79 5.19 11.49
N SER A 110 11.17 6.36 11.44
CA SER A 110 10.16 6.72 10.43
C SER A 110 10.84 7.19 9.12
N GLY A 111 12.13 7.48 9.15
CA GLY A 111 12.96 7.76 7.97
C GLY A 111 12.99 6.61 6.95
N MET A 112 12.49 5.43 7.32
CA MET A 112 12.32 4.30 6.38
C MET A 112 11.31 4.59 5.26
N TRP A 113 10.40 5.57 5.42
CA TRP A 113 9.63 6.08 4.29
C TRP A 113 10.53 6.62 3.19
N LYS A 114 11.59 7.34 3.55
CA LYS A 114 12.57 7.86 2.57
C LYS A 114 13.19 6.74 1.75
N GLU A 115 13.53 5.61 2.38
CA GLU A 115 14.07 4.46 1.66
C GLU A 115 13.01 3.80 0.77
N MET A 116 11.77 3.67 1.25
CA MET A 116 10.67 3.20 0.41
C MET A 116 10.45 4.12 -0.80
N ALA A 117 10.43 5.43 -0.60
CA ALA A 117 10.30 6.41 -1.68
C ALA A 117 11.47 6.32 -2.69
N ARG A 118 12.70 6.12 -2.21
CA ARG A 118 13.88 5.87 -3.06
C ARG A 118 13.68 4.65 -3.94
N VAL A 119 13.30 3.52 -3.34
CA VAL A 119 13.06 2.27 -4.09
C VAL A 119 11.91 2.44 -5.10
N ILE A 120 10.81 3.12 -4.73
CA ILE A 120 9.71 3.44 -5.67
C ILE A 120 10.23 4.25 -6.86
N CYS A 121 11.07 5.27 -6.60
CA CYS A 121 11.67 6.10 -7.65
C CYS A 121 12.61 5.30 -8.58
N GLU A 122 13.36 4.35 -8.05
CA GLU A 122 14.26 3.47 -8.79
C GLU A 122 13.49 2.44 -9.63
N VAL A 123 12.50 1.77 -9.05
CA VAL A 123 11.70 0.71 -9.69
C VAL A 123 10.73 1.30 -10.72
N ARG A 124 10.11 2.44 -10.42
CA ARG A 124 9.02 3.05 -11.20
C ARG A 124 7.88 2.07 -11.48
N PRO A 125 7.23 1.53 -10.43
CA PRO A 125 6.15 0.58 -10.58
C PRO A 125 4.90 1.26 -11.13
N LYS A 126 3.94 0.47 -11.63
CA LYS A 126 2.60 0.97 -12.00
C LYS A 126 1.78 1.40 -10.79
N PHE A 127 2.00 0.70 -9.68
CA PHE A 127 1.25 0.91 -8.44
C PHE A 127 2.16 0.91 -7.22
N VAL A 128 1.73 1.64 -6.20
CA VAL A 128 2.32 1.61 -4.85
C VAL A 128 1.22 1.28 -3.86
N PHE A 129 1.52 0.39 -2.89
CA PHE A 129 0.58 0.00 -1.84
C PHE A 129 1.25 0.10 -0.48
N VAL A 130 0.82 1.05 0.33
CA VAL A 130 1.43 1.37 1.62
C VAL A 130 0.47 1.08 2.76
N GLU A 131 0.99 0.50 3.85
CA GLU A 131 0.29 0.33 5.12
C GLU A 131 1.03 1.06 6.23
N ASN A 132 0.29 1.62 7.18
CA ASN A 132 0.88 2.18 8.41
C ASN A 132 -0.15 2.31 9.55
N SER A 133 0.31 2.86 10.68
CA SER A 133 -0.56 3.25 11.79
C SER A 133 -1.55 4.34 11.35
N PRO A 134 -2.81 4.34 11.83
CA PRO A 134 -3.76 5.42 11.59
C PRO A 134 -3.27 6.79 12.05
N MET A 135 -2.30 6.82 12.97
CA MET A 135 -1.68 8.08 13.44
C MET A 135 -0.89 8.80 12.34
N LEU A 136 -0.55 8.12 11.25
CA LEU A 136 0.08 8.74 10.07
C LEU A 136 -0.78 9.89 9.53
N VAL A 137 -2.11 9.81 9.64
CA VAL A 137 -3.03 10.90 9.23
C VAL A 137 -2.69 12.24 9.88
N HIS A 138 -2.17 12.21 11.11
CA HIS A 138 -1.83 13.42 11.88
C HIS A 138 -0.32 13.69 11.95
N ARG A 139 0.51 12.75 11.50
CA ARG A 139 1.95 12.76 11.74
C ARG A 139 2.78 12.49 10.49
N GLY A 140 2.25 12.82 9.30
CA GLY A 140 3.07 12.77 8.09
C GLY A 140 2.43 12.19 6.83
N ILE A 141 1.11 12.04 6.75
CA ILE A 141 0.44 11.60 5.52
C ILE A 141 0.64 12.62 4.39
N ASP A 142 0.64 13.90 4.71
CA ASP A 142 0.90 15.00 3.79
C ASP A 142 2.25 14.84 3.09
N ARG A 143 3.28 14.47 3.83
CA ARG A 143 4.61 14.19 3.27
C ARG A 143 4.58 12.97 2.34
N VAL A 144 3.95 11.88 2.75
CA VAL A 144 3.84 10.66 1.91
C VAL A 144 3.12 10.98 0.60
N LEU A 145 1.97 11.68 0.66
CA LEU A 145 1.20 12.04 -0.51
C LEU A 145 1.93 13.02 -1.43
N ALA A 146 2.64 14.01 -0.84
CA ALA A 146 3.44 14.96 -1.61
C ALA A 146 4.59 14.26 -2.35
N ASP A 147 5.31 13.35 -1.68
CA ASP A 147 6.40 12.59 -2.30
C ASP A 147 5.86 11.69 -3.43
N LEU A 148 4.72 11.02 -3.24
CA LEU A 148 4.08 10.23 -4.30
C LEU A 148 3.65 11.10 -5.50
N ALA A 149 3.03 12.26 -5.24
CA ALA A 149 2.64 13.20 -6.29
C ALA A 149 3.85 13.73 -7.06
N ASN A 150 4.95 14.08 -6.38
CA ASN A 150 6.20 14.51 -7.00
C ASN A 150 6.84 13.41 -7.88
N MET A 151 6.61 12.14 -7.56
CA MET A 151 7.02 11.00 -8.37
C MET A 151 6.06 10.68 -9.53
N GLY A 152 4.95 11.42 -9.67
CA GLY A 152 3.97 11.27 -10.74
C GLY A 152 2.89 10.22 -10.46
N PHE A 153 2.54 10.01 -9.20
CA PHE A 153 1.47 9.11 -8.81
C PHE A 153 0.22 9.87 -8.34
N ASP A 154 -0.95 9.38 -8.75
CA ASP A 154 -2.23 9.70 -8.11
C ASP A 154 -2.47 8.74 -6.97
N ALA A 155 -2.83 9.27 -5.79
CA ALA A 155 -2.99 8.47 -4.59
C ALA A 155 -4.39 8.60 -3.96
N GLU A 156 -4.89 7.47 -3.47
CA GLU A 156 -6.06 7.36 -2.60
C GLU A 156 -5.67 6.72 -1.29
N TRP A 157 -6.33 7.10 -0.21
CA TRP A 157 -6.07 6.52 1.09
C TRP A 157 -7.34 6.38 1.95
N GLY A 158 -7.27 5.50 2.92
CA GLY A 158 -8.34 5.30 3.89
C GLY A 158 -7.90 4.50 5.09
N VAL A 159 -8.69 4.55 6.16
CA VAL A 159 -8.45 3.76 7.38
C VAL A 159 -9.41 2.59 7.40
N LEU A 160 -8.87 1.37 7.40
CA LEU A 160 -9.62 0.12 7.44
C LEU A 160 -9.02 -0.80 8.49
N GLY A 161 -9.86 -1.45 9.26
CA GLY A 161 -9.45 -2.42 10.27
C GLY A 161 -10.08 -3.79 10.07
N ALA A 162 -9.63 -4.74 10.85
CA ALA A 162 -10.10 -6.12 10.77
C ALA A 162 -11.59 -6.23 11.15
N SER A 163 -12.07 -5.47 12.14
CA SER A 163 -13.48 -5.42 12.52
C SER A 163 -14.38 -4.88 11.41
N ASP A 164 -13.86 -3.99 10.55
CA ASP A 164 -14.65 -3.38 9.48
C ASP A 164 -14.98 -4.39 8.38
N ILE A 165 -14.24 -5.49 8.32
CA ILE A 165 -14.47 -6.61 7.40
C ILE A 165 -14.97 -7.88 8.11
N GLY A 166 -15.45 -7.76 9.36
CA GLY A 166 -16.13 -8.83 10.09
C GLY A 166 -15.26 -9.67 11.03
N ALA A 167 -13.97 -9.34 11.22
CA ALA A 167 -13.14 -10.03 12.20
C ALA A 167 -13.45 -9.59 13.65
N LYS A 168 -13.17 -10.47 14.61
CA LYS A 168 -13.43 -10.22 16.05
C LYS A 168 -12.48 -9.19 16.70
N HIS A 169 -11.42 -8.77 16.02
CA HIS A 169 -10.43 -7.80 16.51
C HIS A 169 -10.41 -6.52 15.66
N HIS A 170 -10.05 -5.39 16.24
CA HIS A 170 -10.16 -4.10 15.55
C HIS A 170 -9.02 -3.83 14.56
N ARG A 171 -7.77 -3.91 15.00
CA ARG A 171 -6.54 -3.65 14.23
C ARG A 171 -6.71 -2.67 13.06
N LYS A 172 -7.03 -1.40 13.36
CA LYS A 172 -7.16 -0.34 12.36
C LYS A 172 -5.80 0.04 11.79
N ARG A 173 -5.74 0.24 10.48
CA ARG A 173 -4.56 0.67 9.73
C ARG A 173 -4.95 1.70 8.68
N ILE A 174 -4.03 2.60 8.37
CA ILE A 174 -4.13 3.41 7.18
C ILE A 174 -3.56 2.63 6.01
N TRP A 175 -4.23 2.73 4.88
CA TRP A 175 -3.85 2.13 3.60
C TRP A 175 -3.79 3.23 2.56
N ILE A 176 -2.76 3.21 1.73
CA ILE A 176 -2.57 4.15 0.63
C ILE A 176 -2.33 3.33 -0.63
N VAL A 177 -3.11 3.57 -1.67
CA VAL A 177 -2.88 3.03 -3.01
C VAL A 177 -2.53 4.21 -3.91
N ALA A 178 -1.45 4.07 -4.66
CA ALA A 178 -1.08 5.08 -5.65
C ALA A 178 -0.88 4.41 -7.02
N ARG A 179 -1.30 5.11 -8.07
CA ARG A 179 -1.20 4.68 -9.47
C ARG A 179 -0.38 5.70 -10.24
N GLN A 180 0.58 5.22 -11.03
CA GLN A 180 1.35 6.07 -11.91
C GLN A 180 0.43 6.77 -12.92
N GLN A 181 0.53 8.08 -13.01
CA GLN A 181 -0.21 8.88 -13.97
C GLN A 181 0.21 8.49 -15.39
N LYS A 182 -0.76 8.33 -16.28
CA LYS A 182 -0.47 8.24 -17.71
C LYS A 182 0.00 9.62 -18.16
N VAL A 183 1.27 9.76 -18.49
CA VAL A 183 1.75 10.95 -19.16
C VAL A 183 1.10 10.97 -20.53
N PHE A 184 0.05 11.80 -20.71
CA PHE A 184 -0.41 12.15 -22.04
C PHE A 184 0.71 13.00 -22.63
N SER A 185 1.53 12.41 -23.50
CA SER A 185 2.39 13.17 -24.39
C SER A 185 1.47 13.94 -25.33
N HIS A 186 1.13 15.15 -24.94
CA HIS A 186 0.64 16.11 -25.92
C HIS A 186 1.85 16.39 -26.84
N THR A 187 1.88 15.69 -27.97
CA THR A 187 2.66 16.12 -29.12
C THR A 187 2.08 17.44 -29.55
N TYR A 188 2.66 18.50 -29.02
CA TYR A 188 2.40 19.85 -29.54
C TYR A 188 3.04 19.89 -30.92
N ASN A 189 2.26 19.61 -31.96
CA ASN A 189 2.62 19.94 -33.34
C ASN A 189 2.52 21.47 -33.52
N GLY A 190 3.44 22.18 -32.86
CA GLY A 190 3.65 23.58 -33.03
C GLY A 190 4.54 23.79 -34.26
N GLN A 191 3.97 24.11 -35.39
CA GLN A 191 4.69 24.81 -36.47
C GLN A 191 5.25 26.11 -35.88
N PHE A 192 6.55 26.15 -35.65
CA PHE A 192 7.27 27.39 -35.36
C PHE A 192 7.43 28.18 -36.66
N GLY A 193 6.50 29.14 -36.88
CA GLY A 193 6.78 30.29 -37.69
C GLY A 193 7.58 31.26 -36.83
N GLY A 194 8.80 31.55 -37.25
CA GLY A 194 9.69 32.47 -36.54
C GLY A 194 9.18 33.91 -36.59
N GLN A 195 9.38 34.64 -35.49
CA GLN A 195 9.67 36.08 -35.51
C GLN A 195 10.39 36.50 -34.21
N GLN A 196 11.24 37.50 -34.40
CA GLN A 196 12.31 38.03 -33.60
C GLN A 196 11.93 38.64 -32.23
N GLN A 197 12.94 38.61 -31.36
CA GLN A 197 13.23 39.45 -30.21
C GLN A 197 12.48 40.79 -30.05
N GLN A 198 12.01 41.02 -28.80
CA GLN A 198 12.25 42.31 -28.11
C GLN A 198 12.30 42.13 -26.59
N LYS A 199 13.37 42.70 -26.02
CA LYS A 199 13.57 42.88 -24.59
C LYS A 199 12.64 43.96 -24.07
N SER A 200 12.03 43.79 -22.92
CA SER A 200 11.75 44.89 -22.00
C SER A 200 11.56 44.39 -20.58
N ASP A 201 12.37 44.95 -19.69
CA ASP A 201 12.25 44.87 -18.23
C ASP A 201 10.94 45.50 -17.78
N ALA A 202 10.23 44.86 -16.86
CA ALA A 202 9.45 45.55 -15.84
C ALA A 202 8.89 44.58 -14.81
N GLU A 203 9.16 44.88 -13.57
CA GLU A 203 8.54 44.36 -12.36
C GLU A 203 7.01 44.33 -12.46
N THR A 204 6.39 43.21 -12.09
CA THR A 204 5.03 43.24 -11.59
C THR A 204 4.86 42.14 -10.54
N ARG A 205 4.82 42.59 -9.30
CA ARG A 205 4.20 41.85 -8.19
C ARG A 205 2.74 41.68 -8.55
N GLY A 206 2.30 40.42 -8.65
CA GLY A 206 0.90 40.12 -8.92
C GLY A 206 0.51 38.75 -8.40
N ASN A 207 -0.16 38.75 -7.25
CA ASN A 207 -1.14 37.82 -6.71
C ASN A 207 -0.98 36.35 -7.13
N MET A 208 -0.44 35.56 -6.19
CA MET A 208 -0.71 34.13 -6.13
C MET A 208 -2.22 33.93 -5.93
N ALA A 209 -2.91 33.56 -6.96
CA ALA A 209 -4.25 33.00 -6.85
C ALA A 209 -4.14 31.71 -6.02
N ASN A 210 -4.92 31.64 -4.94
CA ASN A 210 -5.20 30.43 -4.17
C ASN A 210 -5.70 29.35 -5.12
N THR A 211 -4.83 28.45 -5.53
CA THR A 211 -5.28 27.14 -5.98
C THR A 211 -5.66 26.38 -4.71
N ASP A 212 -6.96 26.20 -4.51
CA ASP A 212 -7.51 25.26 -3.55
C ASP A 212 -6.84 23.91 -3.74
N ASN A 213 -5.83 23.66 -2.90
CA ASN A 213 -5.28 22.34 -2.70
C ASN A 213 -6.35 21.50 -2.01
N THR A 214 -7.22 20.89 -2.78
CA THR A 214 -8.03 19.76 -2.34
C THR A 214 -7.09 18.58 -2.12
N ILE A 215 -6.33 18.63 -1.02
CA ILE A 215 -5.71 17.46 -0.41
C ILE A 215 -6.88 16.50 -0.17
N GLY A 216 -6.87 15.36 -0.89
CA GLY A 216 -7.95 14.39 -0.86
C GLY A 216 -8.41 14.14 0.58
N ARG A 217 -9.65 14.51 0.88
CA ARG A 217 -10.24 14.30 2.21
C ARG A 217 -10.37 12.80 2.43
N GLY A 218 -9.39 12.21 3.13
CA GLY A 218 -9.48 10.85 3.62
C GLY A 218 -10.73 10.69 4.45
N GLN A 219 -11.67 9.92 3.95
CA GLN A 219 -12.88 9.61 4.67
C GLN A 219 -12.63 8.42 5.59
N ARG A 220 -13.02 8.58 6.85
CA ARG A 220 -13.17 7.47 7.77
C ARG A 220 -14.25 6.54 7.19
N TRP A 221 -13.93 5.28 6.94
CA TRP A 221 -14.89 4.28 6.55
C TRP A 221 -15.89 4.07 7.68
N GLY A 222 -17.02 4.76 7.61
CA GLY A 222 -18.19 4.35 8.33
C GLY A 222 -18.93 3.37 7.43
N PHE A 223 -18.80 2.07 7.66
CA PHE A 223 -19.82 1.16 7.19
C PHE A 223 -21.09 1.52 7.96
N GLY A 224 -21.89 2.42 7.39
CA GLY A 224 -23.24 2.64 7.84
C GLY A 224 -23.94 1.28 7.88
N SER A 225 -24.84 1.11 8.83
CA SER A 225 -25.70 -0.07 8.98
C SER A 225 -26.63 -0.32 7.79
N ASP A 226 -26.25 0.12 6.63
CA ASP A 226 -27.00 -0.06 5.39
C ASP A 226 -26.80 -1.50 4.93
N LYS A 227 -27.82 -2.32 5.22
CA LYS A 227 -27.90 -3.75 4.91
C LYS A 227 -27.70 -4.06 3.42
N ASN A 228 -27.75 -3.05 2.55
CA ASN A 228 -27.54 -3.19 1.10
C ASN A 228 -26.06 -3.12 0.67
N SER A 229 -25.17 -2.55 1.48
CA SER A 229 -23.73 -2.51 1.13
C SER A 229 -22.99 -3.83 1.45
N GLN A 230 -23.54 -4.63 2.37
CA GLN A 230 -22.99 -5.95 2.72
C GLN A 230 -23.15 -7.01 1.63
N SER A 231 -24.08 -6.82 0.68
CA SER A 231 -24.35 -7.79 -0.39
C SER A 231 -23.31 -7.75 -1.53
N LYS A 232 -22.50 -6.70 -1.64
CA LYS A 232 -21.52 -6.54 -2.72
C LYS A 232 -20.27 -7.41 -2.51
N TRP A 233 -19.99 -7.80 -1.26
CA TRP A 233 -18.78 -8.55 -0.88
C TRP A 233 -19.20 -9.81 -0.14
N ASN A 234 -18.95 -10.97 -0.73
CA ASN A 234 -19.17 -12.25 -0.06
C ASN A 234 -18.04 -12.51 0.93
N LEU A 235 -18.00 -11.71 2.01
CA LEU A 235 -16.98 -11.74 3.06
C LEU A 235 -16.96 -13.09 3.79
N HIS A 236 -18.07 -13.83 3.79
CA HIS A 236 -18.17 -15.14 4.44
C HIS A 236 -17.19 -16.18 3.88
N THR A 237 -16.84 -16.09 2.59
CA THR A 237 -15.90 -17.02 1.96
C THR A 237 -14.44 -16.71 2.30
N ILE A 238 -14.16 -15.47 2.71
CA ILE A 238 -12.79 -15.00 3.03
C ILE A 238 -12.43 -15.32 4.49
N PHE A 239 -13.43 -15.48 5.37
CA PHE A 239 -13.23 -15.59 6.84
C PHE A 239 -13.38 -16.99 7.42
N ASN A 240 -13.59 -18.04 6.62
CA ASN A 240 -13.58 -19.42 7.10
C ASN A 240 -12.13 -19.89 7.45
N GLN A 241 -11.36 -19.06 8.15
CA GLN A 241 -10.11 -19.46 8.76
C GLN A 241 -10.39 -19.93 10.19
N PRO A 242 -9.77 -21.04 10.61
CA PRO A 242 -9.86 -21.48 12.00
C PRO A 242 -9.39 -20.36 12.93
N GLU A 243 -10.02 -20.22 14.09
CA GLU A 243 -9.59 -19.26 15.11
C GLU A 243 -8.09 -19.39 15.37
N PRO A 244 -7.35 -18.27 15.46
CA PRO A 244 -5.93 -18.36 15.80
C PRO A 244 -5.81 -19.07 17.14
N LEU A 245 -5.15 -20.22 17.13
CA LEU A 245 -4.84 -20.98 18.34
C LEU A 245 -4.20 -20.03 19.36
N ARG A 246 -4.79 -19.94 20.55
CA ARG A 246 -4.16 -19.26 21.68
C ARG A 246 -2.76 -19.82 21.82
N MET A 247 -1.75 -18.97 21.72
CA MET A 247 -0.38 -19.41 21.94
C MET A 247 -0.24 -19.76 23.41
N ALA A 248 -0.04 -21.05 23.69
CA ALA A 248 0.20 -21.54 25.04
C ALA A 248 1.49 -20.93 25.60
N ASP A 249 1.55 -20.77 26.94
CA ASP A 249 2.78 -20.39 27.62
C ASP A 249 3.86 -21.44 27.35
N GLY A 250 5.12 -21.01 27.19
CA GLY A 250 6.24 -21.90 26.95
C GLY A 250 6.54 -22.29 25.51
N VAL A 251 5.79 -21.72 24.54
CA VAL A 251 6.09 -21.95 23.11
C VAL A 251 7.40 -21.25 22.71
N ALA A 252 8.31 -21.97 22.06
CA ALA A 252 9.57 -21.43 21.55
C ALA A 252 9.36 -20.17 20.70
N ALA A 253 10.22 -19.16 20.86
CA ALA A 253 10.16 -17.87 20.17
C ALA A 253 8.83 -17.11 20.37
N ARG A 254 8.17 -17.27 21.54
CA ARG A 254 6.87 -16.61 21.83
C ARG A 254 6.91 -15.10 21.61
N VAL A 255 7.97 -14.43 22.08
CA VAL A 255 8.12 -12.97 21.95
C VAL A 255 8.22 -12.58 20.47
N ASP A 256 9.03 -13.30 19.71
CA ASP A 256 9.22 -13.04 18.28
C ASP A 256 7.93 -13.28 17.49
N ARG A 257 7.18 -14.33 17.82
CA ARG A 257 5.86 -14.62 17.23
C ARG A 257 4.86 -13.51 17.51
N LEU A 258 4.77 -13.06 18.78
CA LEU A 258 3.90 -11.97 19.18
C LEU A 258 4.28 -10.67 18.47
N LYS A 259 5.58 -10.38 18.37
CA LYS A 259 6.10 -9.21 17.65
C LYS A 259 5.76 -9.28 16.15
N ALA A 260 6.00 -10.43 15.51
CA ALA A 260 5.71 -10.63 14.09
C ALA A 260 4.21 -10.51 13.79
N ILE A 261 3.33 -11.09 14.62
CA ILE A 261 1.87 -10.95 14.48
C ILE A 261 1.45 -9.51 14.78
N GLY A 262 2.01 -8.91 15.84
CA GLY A 262 1.72 -7.53 16.24
C GLY A 262 2.09 -6.51 15.18
N ASN A 263 3.19 -6.68 14.45
CA ASN A 263 3.66 -5.82 13.39
C ASN A 263 3.09 -6.20 12.02
N GLY A 264 2.64 -7.46 11.83
CA GLY A 264 2.17 -7.97 10.54
C GLY A 264 0.88 -7.33 10.06
N GLN A 265 0.63 -7.36 8.77
CA GLN A 265 -0.63 -6.98 8.15
C GLN A 265 -1.64 -8.13 8.23
N VAL A 266 -2.94 -7.80 8.27
CA VAL A 266 -4.01 -8.80 8.13
C VAL A 266 -4.30 -9.00 6.65
N PRO A 267 -4.03 -10.17 6.06
CA PRO A 267 -4.07 -10.39 4.61
C PRO A 267 -5.40 -9.98 3.97
N GLN A 268 -6.50 -10.35 4.60
CA GLN A 268 -7.84 -10.05 4.09
C GLN A 268 -8.12 -8.54 4.10
N VAL A 269 -7.64 -7.81 5.13
CA VAL A 269 -7.79 -6.35 5.20
C VAL A 269 -6.98 -5.69 4.11
N ALA A 270 -5.75 -6.16 3.87
CA ALA A 270 -4.90 -5.66 2.78
C ALA A 270 -5.60 -5.83 1.42
N ALA A 271 -6.14 -7.02 1.15
CA ALA A 271 -6.83 -7.29 -0.11
C ALA A 271 -8.08 -6.41 -0.31
N VAL A 272 -8.90 -6.25 0.74
CA VAL A 272 -10.11 -5.39 0.67
C VAL A 272 -9.72 -3.92 0.54
N ALA A 273 -8.71 -3.45 1.29
CA ALA A 273 -8.24 -2.07 1.21
C ALA A 273 -7.77 -1.73 -0.21
N TRP A 274 -6.98 -2.62 -0.84
CA TRP A 274 -6.56 -2.44 -2.23
C TRP A 274 -7.75 -2.28 -3.17
N GLN A 275 -8.73 -3.18 -3.11
CA GLN A 275 -9.87 -3.16 -4.01
C GLN A 275 -10.69 -1.88 -3.87
N LEU A 276 -10.98 -1.48 -2.63
CA LEU A 276 -11.77 -0.28 -2.34
C LEU A 276 -11.07 1.01 -2.81
N LEU A 277 -9.76 1.12 -2.57
CA LEU A 277 -9.00 2.30 -2.95
C LEU A 277 -8.76 2.36 -4.46
N MET A 278 -8.56 1.22 -5.12
CA MET A 278 -8.48 1.15 -6.59
C MET A 278 -9.81 1.50 -7.26
N GLU A 279 -10.95 1.11 -6.70
CA GLU A 279 -12.28 1.50 -7.21
C GLU A 279 -12.38 3.04 -7.21
N ARG A 280 -12.01 3.71 -6.11
CA ARG A 280 -12.00 5.18 -6.02
C ARG A 280 -11.05 5.86 -7.00
N LEU A 281 -9.84 5.33 -7.16
CA LEU A 281 -8.90 5.84 -8.15
C LEU A 281 -9.44 5.76 -9.59
N ASN A 282 -10.29 4.76 -9.86
CA ASN A 282 -10.90 4.58 -11.18
C ASN A 282 -12.12 5.50 -11.39
N GLU A 283 -12.82 5.89 -10.32
CA GLU A 283 -13.97 6.81 -10.39
C GLU A 283 -13.55 8.27 -10.66
N ARG A 284 -12.28 8.61 -10.43
CA ARG A 284 -11.72 9.97 -10.68
C ARG A 284 -11.25 10.21 -12.13
N VAL A 285 -11.24 9.19 -12.95
CA VAL A 285 -10.84 9.25 -14.36
C VAL A 285 -12.07 9.30 -15.26
#